data_41b86e827d4dd986a4c1d4910de39072
#
_entry.id   41b86e827d4dd986a4c1d4910de39072
#
_cell.length_a   1.000
_cell.length_b   1.000
_cell.length_c   1.000
_cell.angle_alpha   90.00
_cell.angle_beta   90.00
_cell.angle_gamma   90.00
#
_symmetry.space_group_name_H-M   'P 1'
#
loop_
_entity.id
_entity.type
_entity.pdbx_description
1 polymer ?
#
loop_
_entity_poly.entity_id
_entity_poly.type
_entity_poly.pdbx_seq_one_letter_code
_entity_poly.pdbx_strand_id
1 'polypeptide(L)'
;MKPIIRVENLTHTYGVNTPFCRSAVDGVSLEIMEGEFLGVIGHTGSGKSTLIQHLNGLLKPTAGTIYLDGRDIWADPKRIREVRFQVGLVFQYPEYQLFEETVYKDIAFGPRNMGLEEKEIDRRVRSAAEFAGLRPDMLDKSPFDLSGGQKRRVAIAGVIAMEPKVLILDEPSAGLDPAGRKSLLANIRAYHEQRGTTV
;
A
#
# COMPACT_ATOMS: atom_id res chain seq x y z
N MET A 1 3.36 6.48 22.88
CA MET A 1 2.62 6.04 21.68
C MET A 1 2.79 4.55 21.57
N LYS A 2 1.80 3.82 21.06
CA LYS A 2 1.88 2.37 20.85
C LYS A 2 2.33 2.10 19.41
N PRO A 3 3.25 1.14 19.14
CA PRO A 3 3.59 0.79 17.78
C PRO A 3 2.39 0.16 17.08
N ILE A 4 2.08 0.66 15.86
CA ILE A 4 1.07 0.07 14.98
C ILE A 4 1.61 -1.17 14.28
N ILE A 5 2.89 -1.12 13.87
CA ILE A 5 3.63 -2.27 13.34
C ILE A 5 4.87 -2.50 14.21
N ARG A 6 5.12 -3.75 14.57
CA ARG A 6 6.34 -4.21 15.22
C ARG A 6 6.87 -5.43 14.50
N VAL A 7 8.15 -5.39 14.17
CA VAL A 7 8.88 -6.46 13.48
C VAL A 7 9.97 -6.96 14.40
N GLU A 8 10.05 -8.26 14.57
CA GLU A 8 11.04 -8.91 15.44
C GLU A 8 11.84 -9.95 14.65
N ASN A 9 13.14 -9.71 14.50
CA ASN A 9 14.14 -10.60 13.88
C ASN A 9 13.70 -11.14 12.50
N LEU A 10 13.06 -10.28 11.69
CA LEU A 10 12.56 -10.64 10.37
C LEU A 10 13.68 -11.09 9.46
N THR A 11 13.59 -12.31 8.97
CA THR A 11 14.47 -12.86 7.96
C THR A 11 13.67 -13.40 6.80
N HIS A 12 14.09 -13.09 5.57
CA HIS A 12 13.53 -13.66 4.36
C HIS A 12 14.62 -14.09 3.38
N THR A 13 14.56 -15.36 3.01
CA THR A 13 15.47 -15.99 2.08
C THR A 13 14.70 -16.54 0.89
N TYR A 14 14.99 -16.04 -0.32
CA TYR A 14 14.47 -16.58 -1.55
C TYR A 14 15.22 -17.86 -1.94
N GLY A 15 14.52 -18.79 -2.58
CA GLY A 15 15.13 -20.01 -3.14
C GLY A 15 15.76 -20.93 -2.08
N VAL A 16 15.19 -21.02 -0.89
CA VAL A 16 15.62 -21.95 0.17
C VAL A 16 15.73 -23.37 -0.41
N ASN A 17 16.83 -24.05 -0.13
CA ASN A 17 17.16 -25.39 -0.65
C ASN A 17 17.40 -25.45 -2.17
N THR A 18 17.71 -24.34 -2.82
CA THR A 18 18.11 -24.29 -4.23
C THR A 18 19.50 -23.67 -4.39
N PRO A 19 20.18 -23.87 -5.55
CA PRO A 19 21.45 -23.18 -5.85
C PRO A 19 21.32 -21.64 -5.91
N PHE A 20 20.10 -21.10 -6.00
CA PHE A 20 19.81 -19.67 -6.06
C PHE A 20 19.39 -19.07 -4.71
N CYS A 21 19.75 -19.73 -3.60
CA CYS A 21 19.47 -19.28 -2.26
C CYS A 21 20.09 -17.89 -2.01
N ARG A 22 19.24 -16.89 -1.68
CA ARG A 22 19.68 -15.53 -1.39
C ARG A 22 18.86 -14.94 -0.25
N SER A 23 19.55 -14.48 0.80
CA SER A 23 18.93 -13.67 1.85
C SER A 23 18.66 -12.26 1.31
N ALA A 24 17.42 -11.80 1.45
CA ALA A 24 16.99 -10.46 1.06
C ALA A 24 16.76 -9.54 2.26
N VAL A 25 16.37 -10.12 3.40
CA VAL A 25 16.21 -9.45 4.70
C VAL A 25 16.79 -10.39 5.73
N ASP A 26 17.61 -9.86 6.66
CA ASP A 26 18.31 -10.68 7.64
C ASP A 26 18.25 -10.04 9.03
N GLY A 27 17.50 -10.65 9.94
CA GLY A 27 17.41 -10.29 11.35
C GLY A 27 16.87 -8.88 11.64
N VAL A 28 16.06 -8.29 10.75
CA VAL A 28 15.56 -6.92 10.89
C VAL A 28 14.52 -6.83 12.01
N SER A 29 14.75 -5.90 12.94
CA SER A 29 13.79 -5.52 13.98
C SER A 29 13.52 -4.02 13.92
N LEU A 30 12.24 -3.62 13.95
CA LEU A 30 11.83 -2.22 13.94
C LEU A 30 10.43 -2.04 14.52
N GLU A 31 10.14 -0.82 14.92
CA GLU A 31 8.80 -0.41 15.33
C GLU A 31 8.38 0.82 14.52
N ILE A 32 7.12 0.87 14.10
CA ILE A 32 6.49 2.01 13.42
C ILE A 32 5.33 2.46 14.31
N MET A 33 5.37 3.72 14.71
CA MET A 33 4.35 4.27 15.61
C MET A 33 3.08 4.65 14.84
N GLU A 34 1.95 4.57 15.51
CA GLU A 34 0.68 5.04 14.93
C GLU A 34 0.76 6.52 14.58
N GLY A 35 0.36 6.88 13.35
CA GLY A 35 0.43 8.25 12.84
C GLY A 35 1.85 8.73 12.48
N GLU A 36 2.83 7.85 12.38
CA GLU A 36 4.18 8.20 11.93
C GLU A 36 4.25 8.34 10.41
N PHE A 37 5.09 9.27 9.93
CA PHE A 37 5.47 9.39 8.52
C PHE A 37 6.93 8.96 8.36
N LEU A 38 7.15 7.71 7.93
CA LEU A 38 8.44 7.06 7.90
C LEU A 38 9.00 6.95 6.47
N GLY A 39 10.23 7.36 6.25
CA GLY A 39 10.95 7.16 4.99
C GLY A 39 11.94 6.00 5.08
N VAL A 40 11.80 5.00 4.20
CA VAL A 40 12.75 3.90 4.07
C VAL A 40 13.70 4.16 2.91
N ILE A 41 14.98 4.35 3.19
CA ILE A 41 16.01 4.64 2.19
C ILE A 41 17.06 3.52 2.11
N GLY A 42 17.62 3.34 0.93
CA GLY A 42 18.65 2.34 0.65
C GLY A 42 18.84 2.15 -0.85
N HIS A 43 19.98 1.57 -1.25
CA HIS A 43 20.26 1.28 -2.67
C HIS A 43 19.33 0.20 -3.24
N THR A 44 19.27 0.10 -4.57
CA THR A 44 18.53 -0.99 -5.26
C THR A 44 19.05 -2.35 -4.82
N GLY A 45 18.15 -3.28 -4.51
CA GLY A 45 18.51 -4.61 -4.02
C GLY A 45 18.87 -4.70 -2.53
N SER A 46 18.68 -3.63 -1.74
CA SER A 46 18.90 -3.66 -0.27
C SER A 46 17.76 -4.31 0.52
N GLY A 47 16.76 -4.88 -0.13
CA GLY A 47 15.64 -5.58 0.53
C GLY A 47 14.43 -4.72 0.89
N LYS A 48 14.37 -3.41 0.52
CA LYS A 48 13.23 -2.52 0.83
C LYS A 48 11.88 -3.09 0.40
N SER A 49 11.75 -3.43 -0.89
CA SER A 49 10.49 -3.98 -1.42
C SER A 49 10.13 -5.32 -0.78
N THR A 50 11.13 -6.14 -0.44
CA THR A 50 10.90 -7.37 0.31
C THR A 50 10.37 -7.06 1.72
N LEU A 51 10.98 -6.12 2.44
CA LEU A 51 10.53 -5.71 3.77
C LEU A 51 9.07 -5.23 3.74
N ILE A 52 8.74 -4.27 2.87
CA ILE A 52 7.39 -3.71 2.83
C ILE A 52 6.32 -4.74 2.43
N GLN A 53 6.64 -5.72 1.57
CA GLN A 53 5.74 -6.82 1.23
C GLN A 53 5.48 -7.77 2.42
N HIS A 54 6.42 -7.86 3.37
CA HIS A 54 6.17 -8.56 4.62
C HIS A 54 5.21 -7.79 5.53
N LEU A 55 5.34 -6.46 5.62
CA LEU A 55 4.48 -5.63 6.46
C LEU A 55 3.01 -5.69 6.04
N ASN A 56 2.72 -5.88 4.75
CA ASN A 56 1.39 -6.06 4.19
C ASN A 56 0.92 -7.53 4.19
N GLY A 57 1.76 -8.47 4.62
CA GLY A 57 1.46 -9.91 4.59
C GLY A 57 1.38 -10.51 3.18
N LEU A 58 2.04 -9.90 2.19
CA LEU A 58 2.18 -10.46 0.85
C LEU A 58 3.22 -11.59 0.83
N LEU A 59 4.30 -11.41 1.59
CA LEU A 59 5.32 -12.41 1.81
C LEU A 59 5.23 -12.93 3.25
N LYS A 60 5.42 -14.24 3.41
CA LYS A 60 5.58 -14.86 4.72
C LYS A 60 7.06 -14.90 5.10
N PRO A 61 7.44 -14.51 6.33
CA PRO A 61 8.81 -14.61 6.80
C PRO A 61 9.37 -16.04 6.75
N THR A 62 10.68 -16.15 6.47
CA THR A 62 11.42 -17.41 6.69
C THR A 62 11.67 -17.60 8.19
N ALA A 63 11.95 -16.50 8.93
CA ALA A 63 12.05 -16.47 10.37
C ALA A 63 11.66 -15.07 10.89
N GLY A 64 11.39 -14.97 12.20
CA GLY A 64 10.92 -13.74 12.83
C GLY A 64 9.41 -13.57 12.79
N THR A 65 8.91 -12.49 13.39
CA THR A 65 7.48 -12.25 13.57
C THR A 65 7.13 -10.79 13.25
N ILE A 66 5.95 -10.58 12.70
CA ILE A 66 5.42 -9.25 12.39
C ILE A 66 4.09 -9.10 13.12
N TYR A 67 3.98 -8.01 13.86
CA TYR A 67 2.77 -7.67 14.59
C TYR A 67 2.12 -6.43 13.98
N LEU A 68 0.81 -6.51 13.77
CA LEU A 68 -0.05 -5.37 13.45
C LEU A 68 -0.99 -5.16 14.64
N ASP A 69 -0.94 -3.96 15.22
CA ASP A 69 -1.75 -3.61 16.40
C ASP A 69 -1.61 -4.61 17.56
N GLY A 70 -0.37 -5.13 17.72
CA GLY A 70 0.00 -6.10 18.77
C GLY A 70 -0.39 -7.55 18.48
N ARG A 71 -0.92 -7.87 17.30
CA ARG A 71 -1.28 -9.23 16.89
C ARG A 71 -0.33 -9.74 15.81
N ASP A 72 0.19 -10.94 15.97
CA ASP A 72 0.97 -11.59 14.91
C ASP A 72 0.09 -11.79 13.66
N ILE A 73 0.52 -11.22 12.53
CA ILE A 73 -0.24 -11.25 11.29
C ILE A 73 -0.32 -12.65 10.66
N TRP A 74 0.56 -13.55 11.04
CA TRP A 74 0.62 -14.93 10.55
C TRP A 74 0.13 -15.99 11.52
N ALA A 75 -0.32 -15.59 12.74
CA ALA A 75 -0.89 -16.51 13.71
C ALA A 75 -2.10 -17.29 13.16
N ASP A 76 -2.91 -16.64 12.31
CA ASP A 76 -3.98 -17.27 11.54
C ASP A 76 -3.89 -16.87 10.06
N PRO A 77 -3.32 -17.74 9.20
CA PRO A 77 -3.18 -17.43 7.77
C PRO A 77 -4.49 -17.13 7.02
N LYS A 78 -5.64 -17.62 7.53
CA LYS A 78 -6.95 -17.32 6.93
C LYS A 78 -7.35 -15.85 7.10
N ARG A 79 -6.78 -15.17 8.08
CA ARG A 79 -7.06 -13.75 8.37
C ARG A 79 -6.09 -12.78 7.69
N ILE A 80 -5.13 -13.25 6.91
CA ILE A 80 -4.16 -12.40 6.23
C ILE A 80 -4.82 -11.37 5.28
N ARG A 81 -6.01 -11.67 4.78
CA ARG A 81 -6.81 -10.71 3.98
C ARG A 81 -7.21 -9.48 4.80
N GLU A 82 -7.53 -9.65 6.08
CA GLU A 82 -7.86 -8.53 6.98
C GLU A 82 -6.65 -7.62 7.21
N VAL A 83 -5.45 -8.19 7.27
CA VAL A 83 -4.19 -7.43 7.36
C VAL A 83 -4.02 -6.54 6.12
N ARG A 84 -4.26 -7.08 4.92
CA ARG A 84 -4.14 -6.33 3.65
C ARG A 84 -5.13 -5.18 3.52
N PHE A 85 -6.28 -5.25 4.18
CA PHE A 85 -7.22 -4.13 4.25
C PHE A 85 -6.74 -3.04 5.21
N GLN A 86 -6.01 -3.40 6.27
CA GLN A 86 -5.50 -2.46 7.25
C GLN A 86 -4.13 -1.88 6.87
N VAL A 87 -3.33 -2.62 6.09
CA VAL A 87 -2.02 -2.19 5.59
C VAL A 87 -2.10 -2.12 4.07
N GLY A 88 -2.46 -0.96 3.55
CA GLY A 88 -2.52 -0.70 2.11
C GLY A 88 -1.12 -0.62 1.52
N LEU A 89 -0.89 -1.28 0.39
CA LEU A 89 0.38 -1.25 -0.34
C LEU A 89 0.16 -0.76 -1.77
N VAL A 90 0.83 0.34 -2.10
CA VAL A 90 0.96 0.86 -3.47
C VAL A 90 2.31 0.40 -4.01
N PHE A 91 2.30 -0.45 -5.02
CA PHE A 91 3.52 -0.96 -5.66
C PHE A 91 4.19 0.08 -6.56
N GLN A 92 5.43 -0.18 -6.92
CA GLN A 92 6.12 0.54 -7.98
C GLN A 92 5.35 0.36 -9.30
N TYR A 93 5.14 1.46 -10.05
CA TYR A 93 4.32 1.49 -11.28
C TYR A 93 2.89 0.94 -11.09
N PRO A 94 2.11 1.47 -10.14
CA PRO A 94 0.81 0.90 -9.78
C PRO A 94 -0.22 1.03 -10.91
N GLU A 95 0.03 1.88 -11.91
CA GLU A 95 -0.78 2.05 -13.12
C GLU A 95 -0.93 0.79 -13.97
N TYR A 96 -0.04 -0.18 -13.83
CA TYR A 96 -0.16 -1.49 -14.50
C TYR A 96 -1.11 -2.46 -13.82
N GLN A 97 -1.65 -2.09 -12.66
CA GLN A 97 -2.57 -2.94 -11.89
C GLN A 97 -4.04 -2.65 -12.14
N LEU A 98 -4.35 -1.65 -12.99
CA LEU A 98 -5.72 -1.31 -13.35
C LEU A 98 -6.29 -2.34 -14.33
N PHE A 99 -7.51 -2.81 -14.09
CA PHE A 99 -8.11 -3.91 -14.86
C PHE A 99 -9.63 -3.78 -15.06
N GLU A 100 -10.28 -2.87 -14.37
CA GLU A 100 -11.73 -2.69 -14.44
C GLU A 100 -12.17 -1.84 -15.65
N GLU A 101 -13.43 -1.89 -16.01
CA GLU A 101 -14.00 -1.15 -17.13
C GLU A 101 -14.02 0.37 -16.91
N THR A 102 -14.21 0.79 -15.64
CA THR A 102 -14.26 2.21 -15.27
C THR A 102 -13.37 2.49 -14.07
N VAL A 103 -12.90 3.74 -13.99
CA VAL A 103 -12.14 4.26 -12.85
C VAL A 103 -12.89 4.03 -11.54
N TYR A 104 -14.21 4.28 -11.54
CA TYR A 104 -15.05 4.03 -10.36
C TYR A 104 -14.97 2.58 -9.90
N LYS A 105 -15.11 1.63 -10.83
CA LYS A 105 -15.06 0.19 -10.50
C LYS A 105 -13.69 -0.25 -9.99
N ASP A 106 -12.59 0.27 -10.58
CA ASP A 106 -11.23 0.01 -10.09
C ASP A 106 -11.04 0.50 -8.65
N ILE A 107 -11.43 1.72 -8.35
CA ILE A 107 -11.33 2.28 -6.99
C ILE A 107 -12.25 1.53 -6.02
N ALA A 108 -13.45 1.13 -6.46
CA ALA A 108 -14.43 0.40 -5.65
C ALA A 108 -14.03 -1.05 -5.36
N PHE A 109 -13.07 -1.62 -6.09
CA PHE A 109 -12.70 -3.03 -5.97
C PHE A 109 -12.29 -3.43 -4.54
N GLY A 110 -11.42 -2.64 -3.91
CA GLY A 110 -11.02 -2.87 -2.52
C GLY A 110 -12.20 -2.83 -1.53
N PRO A 111 -12.95 -1.72 -1.46
CA PRO A 111 -14.15 -1.59 -0.64
C PRO A 111 -15.20 -2.70 -0.85
N ARG A 112 -15.46 -3.12 -2.09
CA ARG A 112 -16.35 -4.26 -2.37
C ARG A 112 -15.83 -5.56 -1.78
N ASN A 113 -14.54 -5.79 -1.90
CA ASN A 113 -13.90 -6.97 -1.32
C ASN A 113 -13.90 -6.98 0.21
N MET A 114 -14.06 -5.80 0.85
CA MET A 114 -14.29 -5.68 2.29
C MET A 114 -15.73 -6.02 2.69
N GLY A 115 -16.65 -6.18 1.73
CA GLY A 115 -18.06 -6.46 1.97
C GLY A 115 -18.85 -5.25 2.47
N LEU A 116 -18.43 -4.04 2.09
CA LEU A 116 -19.13 -2.80 2.48
C LEU A 116 -20.42 -2.61 1.67
N GLU A 117 -21.37 -1.87 2.23
CA GLU A 117 -22.59 -1.47 1.55
C GLU A 117 -22.30 -0.46 0.42
N GLU A 118 -23.09 -0.49 -0.66
CA GLU A 118 -22.88 0.36 -1.87
C GLU A 118 -22.81 1.86 -1.53
N LYS A 119 -23.59 2.34 -0.58
CA LYS A 119 -23.55 3.74 -0.13
C LYS A 119 -22.19 4.12 0.48
N GLU A 120 -21.62 3.24 1.28
CA GLU A 120 -20.29 3.44 1.89
C GLU A 120 -19.18 3.30 0.84
N ILE A 121 -19.33 2.38 -0.11
CA ILE A 121 -18.42 2.23 -1.25
C ILE A 121 -18.37 3.53 -2.05
N ASP A 122 -19.53 4.09 -2.43
CA ASP A 122 -19.60 5.35 -3.20
C ASP A 122 -18.94 6.51 -2.44
N ARG A 123 -19.22 6.64 -1.15
CA ARG A 123 -18.58 7.65 -0.29
C ARG A 123 -17.05 7.52 -0.31
N ARG A 124 -16.53 6.30 -0.13
CA ARG A 124 -15.09 6.03 -0.10
C ARG A 124 -14.42 6.26 -1.45
N VAL A 125 -15.06 5.82 -2.53
CA VAL A 125 -14.56 6.03 -3.90
C VAL A 125 -14.40 7.52 -4.19
N ARG A 126 -15.44 8.33 -3.92
CA ARG A 126 -15.39 9.77 -4.17
C ARG A 126 -14.36 10.48 -3.30
N SER A 127 -14.29 10.14 -2.02
CA SER A 127 -13.28 10.69 -1.11
C SER A 127 -11.85 10.33 -1.54
N ALA A 128 -11.62 9.07 -1.91
CA ALA A 128 -10.30 8.62 -2.38
C ALA A 128 -9.90 9.27 -3.71
N ALA A 129 -10.84 9.43 -4.64
CA ALA A 129 -10.62 10.12 -5.91
C ALA A 129 -10.24 11.59 -5.69
N GLU A 130 -10.92 12.27 -4.77
CA GLU A 130 -10.60 13.65 -4.40
C GLU A 130 -9.18 13.78 -3.82
N PHE A 131 -8.80 12.94 -2.85
CA PHE A 131 -7.44 12.90 -2.30
C PHE A 131 -6.36 12.62 -3.36
N ALA A 132 -6.66 11.74 -4.30
CA ALA A 132 -5.75 11.45 -5.41
C ALA A 132 -5.71 12.56 -6.46
N GLY A 133 -6.55 13.59 -6.36
CA GLY A 133 -6.64 14.69 -7.31
C GLY A 133 -7.25 14.27 -8.65
N LEU A 134 -8.18 13.33 -8.63
CA LEU A 134 -8.99 12.93 -9.78
C LEU A 134 -10.23 13.82 -9.88
N ARG A 135 -10.55 14.26 -11.09
CA ARG A 135 -11.81 14.99 -11.31
C ARG A 135 -13.00 14.04 -11.33
N PRO A 136 -14.20 14.49 -10.89
CA PRO A 136 -15.38 13.64 -10.87
C PRO A 136 -15.77 13.06 -12.23
N ASP A 137 -15.55 13.83 -13.32
CA ASP A 137 -15.85 13.39 -14.70
C ASP A 137 -14.97 12.23 -15.19
N MET A 138 -13.94 11.88 -14.44
CA MET A 138 -13.05 10.75 -14.75
C MET A 138 -13.59 9.41 -14.25
N LEU A 139 -14.47 9.41 -13.26
CA LEU A 139 -14.93 8.18 -12.61
C LEU A 139 -15.62 7.21 -13.57
N ASP A 140 -16.33 7.73 -14.56
CA ASP A 140 -17.06 6.94 -15.55
C ASP A 140 -16.21 6.56 -16.77
N LYS A 141 -14.96 7.07 -16.86
CA LYS A 141 -14.06 6.76 -17.97
C LYS A 141 -13.39 5.41 -17.79
N SER A 142 -12.97 4.83 -18.91
CA SER A 142 -12.07 3.68 -18.88
C SER A 142 -10.70 4.08 -18.31
N PRO A 143 -10.13 3.32 -17.36
CA PRO A 143 -8.76 3.58 -16.90
C PRO A 143 -7.74 3.55 -18.04
N PHE A 144 -8.01 2.78 -19.09
CA PHE A 144 -7.09 2.61 -20.22
C PHE A 144 -6.98 3.85 -21.11
N ASP A 145 -7.99 4.74 -21.08
CA ASP A 145 -8.01 6.00 -21.82
C ASP A 145 -7.27 7.14 -21.09
N LEU A 146 -6.79 6.90 -19.88
CA LEU A 146 -6.12 7.89 -19.05
C LEU A 146 -4.62 7.98 -19.34
N SER A 147 -4.03 9.16 -19.09
CA SER A 147 -2.56 9.32 -19.07
C SER A 147 -1.92 8.49 -17.95
N GLY A 148 -0.63 8.15 -18.07
CA GLY A 148 0.08 7.36 -17.06
C GLY A 148 0.00 7.97 -15.65
N GLY A 149 0.14 9.31 -15.54
CA GLY A 149 -0.02 9.99 -14.25
C GLY A 149 -1.44 9.91 -13.68
N GLN A 150 -2.47 9.93 -14.54
CA GLN A 150 -3.86 9.75 -14.12
C GLN A 150 -4.13 8.31 -13.69
N LYS A 151 -3.63 7.31 -14.45
CA LYS A 151 -3.71 5.88 -14.07
C LYS A 151 -3.10 5.64 -12.70
N ARG A 152 -1.92 6.20 -12.43
CA ARG A 152 -1.25 6.11 -11.12
C ARG A 152 -2.12 6.67 -9.99
N ARG A 153 -2.77 7.81 -10.22
CA ARG A 153 -3.70 8.41 -9.24
C ARG A 153 -4.90 7.50 -8.97
N VAL A 154 -5.43 6.84 -10.01
CA VAL A 154 -6.51 5.84 -9.86
C VAL A 154 -6.07 4.68 -8.99
N ALA A 155 -4.90 4.10 -9.26
CA ALA A 155 -4.37 2.98 -8.49
C ALA A 155 -4.11 3.35 -7.01
N ILE A 156 -3.57 4.55 -6.73
CA ILE A 156 -3.42 5.06 -5.36
C ILE A 156 -4.77 5.25 -4.70
N ALA A 157 -5.76 5.83 -5.42
CA ALA A 157 -7.12 5.99 -4.91
C ALA A 157 -7.76 4.64 -4.55
N GLY A 158 -7.53 3.59 -5.33
CA GLY A 158 -8.00 2.23 -5.03
C GLY A 158 -7.49 1.68 -3.69
N VAL A 159 -6.24 1.99 -3.33
CA VAL A 159 -5.68 1.62 -2.01
C VAL A 159 -6.25 2.52 -0.91
N ILE A 160 -6.30 3.83 -1.12
CA ILE A 160 -6.83 4.81 -0.16
C ILE A 160 -8.31 4.56 0.15
N ALA A 161 -9.10 4.10 -0.82
CA ALA A 161 -10.52 3.81 -0.66
C ALA A 161 -10.81 2.71 0.38
N MET A 162 -9.84 1.86 0.69
CA MET A 162 -9.95 0.90 1.79
C MET A 162 -9.84 1.56 3.16
N GLU A 163 -9.42 2.83 3.25
CA GLU A 163 -9.14 3.58 4.48
C GLU A 163 -8.19 2.81 5.41
N PRO A 164 -6.99 2.44 4.92
CA PRO A 164 -6.05 1.64 5.69
C PRO A 164 -5.49 2.42 6.89
N LYS A 165 -5.14 1.72 7.97
CA LYS A 165 -4.41 2.30 9.12
C LYS A 165 -2.97 2.66 8.77
N VAL A 166 -2.37 1.88 7.87
CA VAL A 166 -1.00 2.05 7.37
C VAL A 166 -1.03 2.08 5.86
N LEU A 167 -0.48 3.12 5.25
CA LEU A 167 -0.32 3.25 3.81
C LEU A 167 1.15 3.13 3.44
N ILE A 168 1.51 2.07 2.75
CA ILE A 168 2.87 1.84 2.25
C ILE A 168 2.92 2.19 0.77
N LEU A 169 3.97 2.94 0.37
CA LEU A 169 4.20 3.31 -1.02
C LEU A 169 5.62 2.89 -1.44
N ASP A 170 5.72 2.00 -2.42
CA ASP A 170 6.99 1.56 -2.99
C ASP A 170 7.37 2.46 -4.17
N GLU A 171 8.35 3.33 -3.96
CA GLU A 171 8.85 4.29 -4.97
C GLU A 171 7.74 5.04 -5.73
N PRO A 172 6.77 5.69 -5.02
CA PRO A 172 5.55 6.20 -5.64
C PRO A 172 5.81 7.30 -6.67
N SER A 173 6.99 7.91 -6.66
CA SER A 173 7.37 9.00 -7.58
C SER A 173 8.23 8.53 -8.77
N ALA A 174 8.51 7.23 -8.90
CA ALA A 174 9.31 6.71 -9.99
C ALA A 174 8.67 7.03 -11.36
N GLY A 175 9.46 7.55 -12.29
CA GLY A 175 8.99 7.89 -13.64
C GLY A 175 8.10 9.14 -13.75
N LEU A 176 7.85 9.87 -12.64
CA LEU A 176 7.14 11.15 -12.69
C LEU A 176 8.10 12.32 -12.99
N ASP A 177 7.59 13.32 -13.70
CA ASP A 177 8.24 14.61 -13.81
C ASP A 177 8.29 15.36 -12.45
N PRO A 178 9.10 16.42 -12.32
CA PRO A 178 9.23 17.14 -11.05
C PRO A 178 7.91 17.71 -10.52
N ALA A 179 7.02 18.17 -11.39
CA ALA A 179 5.72 18.73 -10.99
C ALA A 179 4.78 17.63 -10.49
N GLY A 180 4.69 16.51 -11.21
CA GLY A 180 3.92 15.33 -10.82
C GLY A 180 4.40 14.75 -9.50
N ARG A 181 5.72 14.64 -9.28
CA ARG A 181 6.31 14.21 -8.01
C ARG A 181 5.89 15.11 -6.85
N LYS A 182 6.04 16.43 -7.02
CA LYS A 182 5.66 17.41 -5.99
C LYS A 182 4.18 17.31 -5.65
N SER A 183 3.31 17.23 -6.67
CA SER A 183 1.86 17.10 -6.48
C SER A 183 1.50 15.80 -5.75
N LEU A 184 2.08 14.67 -6.16
CA LEU A 184 1.81 13.37 -5.53
C LEU A 184 2.21 13.37 -4.05
N LEU A 185 3.43 13.82 -3.73
CA LEU A 185 3.92 13.87 -2.35
C LEU A 185 3.09 14.82 -1.48
N ALA A 186 2.63 15.95 -2.03
CA ALA A 186 1.74 16.87 -1.34
C ALA A 186 0.40 16.21 -1.00
N ASN A 187 -0.19 15.45 -1.93
CA ASN A 187 -1.44 14.72 -1.70
C ASN A 187 -1.29 13.62 -0.63
N ILE A 188 -0.18 12.85 -0.68
CA ILE A 188 0.11 11.82 0.33
C ILE A 188 0.26 12.46 1.71
N ARG A 189 0.98 13.57 1.79
CA ARG A 189 1.16 14.30 3.04
C ARG A 189 -0.17 14.85 3.57
N ALA A 190 -0.98 15.45 2.72
CA ALA A 190 -2.31 15.93 3.09
C ALA A 190 -3.22 14.79 3.59
N TYR A 191 -3.16 13.61 2.94
CA TYR A 191 -3.88 12.43 3.38
C TYR A 191 -3.45 11.98 4.78
N HIS A 192 -2.13 11.89 5.00
CA HIS A 192 -1.56 11.57 6.32
C HIS A 192 -2.03 12.56 7.41
N GLU A 193 -1.88 13.87 7.17
CA GLU A 193 -2.22 14.93 8.13
C GLU A 193 -3.73 14.99 8.45
N GLN A 194 -4.59 14.76 7.45
CA GLN A 194 -6.05 14.84 7.62
C GLN A 194 -6.66 13.59 8.24
N ARG A 195 -6.09 12.42 7.96
CA ARG A 195 -6.63 11.12 8.39
C ARG A 195 -5.87 10.51 9.57
N GLY A 196 -4.69 11.03 9.91
CA GLY A 196 -3.83 10.42 10.92
C GLY A 196 -3.29 9.05 10.52
N THR A 197 -3.35 8.71 9.23
CA THR A 197 -2.88 7.43 8.69
C THR A 197 -1.37 7.32 8.81
N THR A 198 -0.84 6.22 9.28
CA THR A 198 0.61 5.94 9.28
C THR A 198 1.09 5.75 7.83
N VAL A 199 2.19 6.39 7.43
CA VAL A 199 2.72 6.33 6.05
C VAL A 199 4.19 5.94 6.06
#